data_e4b1aeca52c3ce3c444fd03403a29e41
#
_entry.id   e4b1aeca52c3ce3c444fd03403a29e41
#
_cell.length_a   1.000
_cell.length_b   1.000
_cell.length_c   1.000
_cell.angle_alpha   90.00
_cell.angle_beta   90.00
_cell.angle_gamma   90.00
#
_symmetry.space_group_name_H-M   'P 1'
#
loop_
_entity.id
_entity.type
_entity.pdbx_description
1 polymer ?
#
loop_
_entity_poly.entity_id
_entity_poly.type
_entity_poly.pdbx_seq_one_letter_code
_entity_poly.pdbx_strand_id
1 'polypeptide(L)'
;MEGANHSRVSEFVLLGLTDSPELQIFFFVMFSLFYLMSILGNCLILLTVLFSPHLHSPMYFLLSNLSLIDMCLSSFATPKMIVDIFAQHKTISFEGCISQIFFLHLFTGTEIVLLISMSFDRCIAICKPLHYSSVMSQSMCVGLVVASWTVGFLHTMTQLAFTLYLPFCGPNVVDSFFCDLPLVIQLTCIDTYILGIFMISTSGMIALISFLLLLTSYITVLVTIKDHSSSGSSKALSTCTAHFIVVSMFFGPCIFIYVNQEVKTAVKKKLIRQVKKGRNVLLPHIHSLEKINIFKILTSCLKF
;
A
#
# COMPACT_ATOMS: atom_id res chain seq x y z
N MET A 1 -34.02 -23.91 20.44
CA MET A 1 -32.79 -23.80 19.62
C MET A 1 -33.21 -23.20 18.29
N GLU A 2 -33.34 -21.91 18.23
CA GLU A 2 -33.67 -21.19 16.99
C GLU A 2 -32.40 -21.15 16.13
N GLY A 3 -32.52 -21.76 14.96
CA GLY A 3 -31.44 -21.73 13.96
C GLY A 3 -31.16 -20.30 13.56
N ALA A 4 -30.03 -19.78 13.96
CA ALA A 4 -29.50 -18.50 13.45
C ALA A 4 -29.35 -18.66 11.94
N ASN A 5 -30.25 -18.04 11.21
CA ASN A 5 -30.19 -17.89 9.78
C ASN A 5 -28.92 -17.04 9.50
N HIS A 6 -27.80 -17.68 9.24
CA HIS A 6 -26.58 -17.01 8.79
C HIS A 6 -26.88 -16.44 7.40
N SER A 7 -27.45 -15.25 7.36
CA SER A 7 -27.56 -14.49 6.12
C SER A 7 -26.13 -14.15 5.68
N ARG A 8 -25.65 -14.89 4.70
CA ARG A 8 -24.37 -14.64 4.05
C ARG A 8 -24.42 -13.20 3.51
N VAL A 9 -23.54 -12.33 3.99
CA VAL A 9 -23.45 -10.95 3.48
C VAL A 9 -23.17 -11.03 2.00
N SER A 10 -24.09 -10.52 1.17
CA SER A 10 -23.97 -10.54 -0.29
C SER A 10 -23.25 -9.31 -0.81
N GLU A 11 -23.38 -8.18 -0.11
CA GLU A 11 -22.81 -6.90 -0.50
C GLU A 11 -22.41 -6.06 0.71
N PHE A 12 -21.41 -5.17 0.51
CA PHE A 12 -21.01 -4.15 1.46
C PHE A 12 -21.40 -2.76 0.95
N VAL A 13 -21.78 -1.89 1.86
CA VAL A 13 -22.06 -0.47 1.61
C VAL A 13 -20.83 0.33 2.00
N LEU A 14 -20.27 1.10 1.06
CA LEU A 14 -19.13 1.97 1.30
C LEU A 14 -19.63 3.38 1.66
N LEU A 15 -19.13 3.98 2.73
CA LEU A 15 -19.55 5.34 3.12
C LEU A 15 -18.99 6.42 2.17
N GLY A 16 -17.90 6.11 1.45
CA GLY A 16 -17.26 7.06 0.56
C GLY A 16 -16.39 8.09 1.28
N LEU A 17 -16.05 9.19 0.60
CA LEU A 17 -15.12 10.22 1.08
C LEU A 17 -15.84 11.42 1.70
N THR A 18 -16.93 11.85 1.09
CA THR A 18 -17.65 13.08 1.48
C THR A 18 -19.05 13.10 0.88
N ASP A 19 -19.95 13.81 1.57
CA ASP A 19 -21.30 14.10 1.09
C ASP A 19 -21.45 15.54 0.56
N SER A 20 -20.39 16.38 0.66
CA SER A 20 -20.40 17.74 0.15
C SER A 20 -20.21 17.74 -1.38
N PRO A 21 -21.16 18.33 -2.16
CA PRO A 21 -21.07 18.35 -3.62
C PRO A 21 -19.79 19.03 -4.16
N GLU A 22 -19.34 20.09 -3.50
CA GLU A 22 -18.13 20.82 -3.88
C GLU A 22 -16.86 19.94 -3.73
N LEU A 23 -16.77 19.22 -2.61
CA LEU A 23 -15.68 18.29 -2.37
C LEU A 23 -15.75 17.05 -3.28
N GLN A 24 -16.95 16.60 -3.65
CA GLN A 24 -17.14 15.51 -4.60
C GLN A 24 -16.55 15.87 -5.97
N ILE A 25 -16.86 17.07 -6.48
CA ILE A 25 -16.29 17.55 -7.76
C ILE A 25 -14.77 17.67 -7.66
N PHE A 26 -14.26 18.26 -6.58
CA PHE A 26 -12.83 18.39 -6.36
C PHE A 26 -12.11 17.03 -6.36
N PHE A 27 -12.61 16.05 -5.60
CA PHE A 27 -12.03 14.72 -5.54
C PHE A 27 -12.16 13.96 -6.86
N PHE A 28 -13.28 14.10 -7.56
CA PHE A 28 -13.45 13.49 -8.87
C PHE A 28 -12.38 13.96 -9.86
N VAL A 29 -12.18 15.28 -9.98
CA VAL A 29 -11.17 15.85 -10.86
C VAL A 29 -9.77 15.42 -10.44
N MET A 30 -9.46 15.51 -9.15
CA MET A 30 -8.16 15.16 -8.59
C MET A 30 -7.81 13.69 -8.85
N PHE A 31 -8.68 12.75 -8.49
CA PHE A 31 -8.43 11.32 -8.68
C PHE A 31 -8.41 10.91 -10.15
N SER A 32 -9.25 11.53 -11.00
CA SER A 32 -9.22 11.28 -12.44
C SER A 32 -7.90 11.73 -13.06
N LEU A 33 -7.38 12.89 -12.67
CA LEU A 33 -6.09 13.38 -13.14
C LEU A 33 -4.94 12.48 -12.66
N PHE A 34 -4.92 12.09 -11.39
CA PHE A 34 -3.88 11.19 -10.88
C PHE A 34 -3.92 9.83 -11.56
N TYR A 35 -5.12 9.26 -11.77
CA TYR A 35 -5.26 7.99 -12.47
C TYR A 35 -4.73 8.08 -13.91
N LEU A 36 -5.11 9.13 -14.66
CA LEU A 36 -4.61 9.35 -16.00
C LEU A 36 -3.08 9.53 -16.02
N MET A 37 -2.52 10.31 -15.10
CA MET A 37 -1.07 10.51 -14.99
C MET A 37 -0.35 9.19 -14.67
N SER A 38 -0.91 8.37 -13.77
CA SER A 38 -0.37 7.06 -13.43
C SER A 38 -0.35 6.14 -14.64
N ILE A 39 -1.49 5.99 -15.34
CA ILE A 39 -1.56 5.12 -16.53
C ILE A 39 -0.65 5.62 -17.64
N LEU A 40 -0.72 6.90 -18.00
CA LEU A 40 0.09 7.46 -19.09
C LEU A 40 1.59 7.41 -18.78
N GLY A 41 1.99 7.78 -17.56
CA GLY A 41 3.38 7.77 -17.14
C GLY A 41 3.98 6.36 -17.15
N ASN A 42 3.29 5.39 -16.56
CA ASN A 42 3.74 4.01 -16.53
C ASN A 42 3.70 3.34 -17.90
N CYS A 43 2.69 3.62 -18.75
CA CYS A 43 2.69 3.20 -20.15
C CYS A 43 3.89 3.76 -20.91
N LEU A 44 4.21 5.03 -20.72
CA LEU A 44 5.36 5.66 -21.37
C LEU A 44 6.67 4.98 -20.96
N ILE A 45 6.86 4.69 -19.67
CA ILE A 45 8.04 3.95 -19.18
C ILE A 45 8.12 2.57 -19.85
N LEU A 46 7.03 1.79 -19.84
CA LEU A 46 6.99 0.46 -20.46
C LEU A 46 7.34 0.51 -21.95
N LEU A 47 6.69 1.40 -22.70
CA LEU A 47 6.93 1.54 -24.14
C LEU A 47 8.37 2.00 -24.42
N THR A 48 8.88 2.94 -23.64
CA THR A 48 10.26 3.45 -23.82
C THR A 48 11.29 2.34 -23.56
N VAL A 49 11.11 1.52 -22.53
CA VAL A 49 11.99 0.38 -22.23
C VAL A 49 11.90 -0.69 -23.32
N LEU A 50 10.71 -0.98 -23.83
CA LEU A 50 10.50 -1.99 -24.86
C LEU A 50 11.14 -1.61 -26.22
N PHE A 51 10.98 -0.34 -26.62
CA PHE A 51 11.43 0.11 -27.95
C PHE A 51 12.85 0.65 -27.99
N SER A 52 13.49 0.90 -26.85
CA SER A 52 14.85 1.46 -26.80
C SER A 52 15.87 0.41 -26.33
N PRO A 53 16.67 -0.19 -27.25
CA PRO A 53 17.66 -1.20 -26.87
C PRO A 53 18.69 -0.72 -25.84
N HIS A 54 18.98 0.59 -25.83
CA HIS A 54 19.89 1.21 -24.87
C HIS A 54 19.37 1.17 -23.42
N LEU A 55 18.07 0.93 -23.22
CA LEU A 55 17.43 0.82 -21.91
C LEU A 55 17.25 -0.61 -21.43
N HIS A 56 17.88 -1.60 -22.08
CA HIS A 56 17.83 -3.00 -21.67
C HIS A 56 18.86 -3.31 -20.57
N SER A 57 18.91 -2.49 -19.52
CA SER A 57 19.75 -2.76 -18.34
C SER A 57 18.90 -3.37 -17.21
N PRO A 58 19.53 -4.05 -16.23
CA PRO A 58 18.85 -4.63 -15.06
C PRO A 58 17.89 -3.65 -14.37
N MET A 59 18.32 -2.42 -14.16
CA MET A 59 17.50 -1.38 -13.52
C MET A 59 16.20 -1.10 -14.29
N TYR A 60 16.28 -0.92 -15.62
CA TYR A 60 15.09 -0.64 -16.42
C TYR A 60 14.17 -1.85 -16.56
N PHE A 61 14.72 -3.07 -16.50
CA PHE A 61 13.92 -4.29 -16.42
C PHE A 61 13.10 -4.33 -15.12
N LEU A 62 13.70 -4.02 -13.97
CA LEU A 62 12.98 -3.92 -12.69
C LEU A 62 11.97 -2.77 -12.71
N LEU A 63 12.34 -1.61 -13.26
CA LEU A 63 11.47 -0.44 -13.38
C LEU A 63 10.24 -0.72 -14.25
N SER A 64 10.39 -1.45 -15.36
CA SER A 64 9.24 -1.84 -16.20
C SER A 64 8.27 -2.77 -15.47
N ASN A 65 8.77 -3.70 -14.66
CA ASN A 65 7.93 -4.52 -13.81
C ASN A 65 7.20 -3.69 -12.73
N LEU A 66 7.88 -2.73 -12.13
CA LEU A 66 7.28 -1.80 -11.18
C LEU A 66 6.15 -1.00 -11.86
N SER A 67 6.41 -0.41 -13.04
CA SER A 67 5.41 0.33 -13.81
C SER A 67 4.17 -0.50 -14.16
N LEU A 68 4.36 -1.79 -14.47
CA LEU A 68 3.24 -2.71 -14.72
C LEU A 68 2.40 -2.90 -13.45
N ILE A 69 3.04 -3.09 -12.31
CA ILE A 69 2.36 -3.26 -11.02
C ILE A 69 1.58 -2.00 -10.65
N ASP A 70 2.18 -0.81 -10.81
CA ASP A 70 1.55 0.47 -10.52
C ASP A 70 0.28 0.69 -11.37
N MET A 71 0.34 0.34 -12.66
CA MET A 71 -0.83 0.38 -13.54
C MET A 71 -1.94 -0.57 -13.09
N CYS A 72 -1.57 -1.80 -12.71
CA CYS A 72 -2.54 -2.75 -12.19
C CYS A 72 -3.14 -2.28 -10.85
N LEU A 73 -2.30 -1.84 -9.91
CA LEU A 73 -2.71 -1.35 -8.59
C LEU A 73 -3.71 -0.20 -8.73
N SER A 74 -3.38 0.82 -9.52
CA SER A 74 -4.25 1.96 -9.76
C SER A 74 -5.57 1.55 -10.44
N SER A 75 -5.53 0.61 -11.39
CA SER A 75 -6.71 0.16 -12.14
C SER A 75 -7.69 -0.69 -11.31
N PHE A 76 -7.24 -1.35 -10.26
CA PHE A 76 -8.13 -2.12 -9.37
C PHE A 76 -8.87 -1.27 -8.34
N ALA A 77 -8.31 -0.14 -7.91
CA ALA A 77 -8.90 0.70 -6.87
C ALA A 77 -9.62 1.93 -7.42
N THR A 78 -8.96 2.68 -8.31
CA THR A 78 -9.37 4.05 -8.65
C THR A 78 -10.64 4.13 -9.51
N PRO A 79 -10.88 3.31 -10.54
CA PRO A 79 -12.05 3.47 -11.38
C PRO A 79 -13.36 3.37 -10.61
N LYS A 80 -13.47 2.36 -9.72
CA LYS A 80 -14.66 2.22 -8.88
C LYS A 80 -14.80 3.39 -7.91
N MET A 81 -13.72 3.83 -7.29
CA MET A 81 -13.74 4.99 -6.39
C MET A 81 -14.23 6.26 -7.09
N ILE A 82 -13.76 6.52 -8.32
CA ILE A 82 -14.19 7.68 -9.13
C ILE A 82 -15.69 7.60 -9.43
N VAL A 83 -16.18 6.44 -9.83
CA VAL A 83 -17.62 6.23 -10.14
C VAL A 83 -18.46 6.41 -8.87
N ASP A 84 -18.01 5.88 -7.74
CA ASP A 84 -18.74 5.92 -6.48
C ASP A 84 -18.80 7.32 -5.86
N ILE A 85 -17.99 8.30 -6.30
CA ILE A 85 -18.06 9.68 -5.79
C ILE A 85 -19.45 10.27 -5.96
N PHE A 86 -20.08 10.05 -7.12
CA PHE A 86 -21.42 10.58 -7.45
C PHE A 86 -22.54 9.55 -7.28
N ALA A 87 -22.23 8.30 -6.94
CA ALA A 87 -23.23 7.28 -6.74
C ALA A 87 -24.05 7.56 -5.48
N GLN A 88 -25.38 7.44 -5.60
CA GLN A 88 -26.30 7.51 -4.46
C GLN A 88 -26.16 6.29 -3.54
N HIS A 89 -25.93 5.11 -4.14
CA HIS A 89 -25.69 3.86 -3.43
C HIS A 89 -24.29 3.34 -3.79
N LYS A 90 -23.37 3.43 -2.83
CA LYS A 90 -21.98 3.02 -2.99
C LYS A 90 -21.84 1.59 -2.49
N THR A 91 -22.17 0.60 -3.32
CA THR A 91 -22.12 -0.81 -2.91
C THR A 91 -21.05 -1.58 -3.69
N ILE A 92 -20.56 -2.65 -3.08
CA ILE A 92 -19.65 -3.62 -3.68
C ILE A 92 -20.06 -5.02 -3.25
N SER A 93 -20.10 -5.97 -4.18
CA SER A 93 -20.37 -7.37 -3.86
C SER A 93 -19.31 -7.96 -2.93
N PHE A 94 -19.64 -9.01 -2.18
CA PHE A 94 -18.68 -9.69 -1.33
C PHE A 94 -17.46 -10.15 -2.11
N GLU A 95 -17.65 -10.80 -3.25
CA GLU A 95 -16.57 -11.25 -4.14
C GLU A 95 -15.74 -10.09 -4.69
N GLY A 96 -16.39 -9.00 -5.06
CA GLY A 96 -15.72 -7.78 -5.52
C GLY A 96 -14.84 -7.16 -4.43
N CYS A 97 -15.34 -7.13 -3.20
CA CYS A 97 -14.60 -6.65 -2.03
C CYS A 97 -13.36 -7.52 -1.75
N ILE A 98 -13.54 -8.85 -1.69
CA ILE A 98 -12.43 -9.79 -1.49
C ILE A 98 -11.41 -9.72 -2.64
N SER A 99 -11.87 -9.61 -3.88
CA SER A 99 -10.98 -9.43 -5.04
C SER A 99 -10.18 -8.14 -4.95
N GLN A 100 -10.81 -7.04 -4.54
CA GLN A 100 -10.14 -5.75 -4.34
C GLN A 100 -9.04 -5.86 -3.26
N ILE A 101 -9.37 -6.46 -2.10
CA ILE A 101 -8.40 -6.72 -1.03
C ILE A 101 -7.24 -7.58 -1.55
N PHE A 102 -7.55 -8.68 -2.27
CA PHE A 102 -6.54 -9.59 -2.81
C PHE A 102 -5.54 -8.85 -3.71
N PHE A 103 -6.03 -8.16 -4.73
CA PHE A 103 -5.15 -7.51 -5.71
C PHE A 103 -4.39 -6.33 -5.11
N LEU A 104 -5.02 -5.53 -4.23
CA LEU A 104 -4.33 -4.44 -3.55
C LEU A 104 -3.16 -4.95 -2.69
N HIS A 105 -3.36 -6.03 -1.92
CA HIS A 105 -2.29 -6.60 -1.09
C HIS A 105 -1.22 -7.28 -1.94
N LEU A 106 -1.60 -7.99 -3.01
CA LEU A 106 -0.67 -8.65 -3.93
C LEU A 106 0.27 -7.63 -4.57
N PHE A 107 -0.28 -6.60 -5.20
CA PHE A 107 0.53 -5.61 -5.89
C PHE A 107 1.38 -4.78 -4.93
N THR A 108 0.81 -4.31 -3.81
CA THR A 108 1.57 -3.57 -2.80
C THR A 108 2.70 -4.42 -2.19
N GLY A 109 2.45 -5.69 -1.89
CA GLY A 109 3.48 -6.60 -1.38
C GLY A 109 4.59 -6.86 -2.39
N THR A 110 4.25 -7.04 -3.66
CA THR A 110 5.21 -7.22 -4.75
C THR A 110 6.03 -5.96 -4.99
N GLU A 111 5.40 -4.77 -4.96
CA GLU A 111 6.04 -3.47 -5.10
C GLU A 111 7.12 -3.23 -4.03
N ILE A 112 6.82 -3.54 -2.77
CA ILE A 112 7.77 -3.42 -1.66
C ILE A 112 9.05 -4.21 -1.94
N VAL A 113 8.93 -5.45 -2.39
CA VAL A 113 10.10 -6.33 -2.66
C VAL A 113 10.84 -5.87 -3.92
N LEU A 114 10.13 -5.38 -4.94
CA LEU A 114 10.77 -4.80 -6.13
C LEU A 114 11.58 -3.54 -5.79
N LEU A 115 11.09 -2.67 -4.92
CA LEU A 115 11.84 -1.49 -4.46
C LEU A 115 13.13 -1.90 -3.73
N ILE A 116 13.11 -2.96 -2.93
CA ILE A 116 14.33 -3.53 -2.32
C ILE A 116 15.27 -4.05 -3.40
N SER A 117 14.77 -4.76 -4.40
CA SER A 117 15.56 -5.29 -5.52
C SER A 117 16.23 -4.18 -6.33
N MET A 118 15.51 -3.09 -6.58
CA MET A 118 16.06 -1.90 -7.25
C MET A 118 17.11 -1.19 -6.40
N SER A 119 16.93 -1.14 -5.08
CA SER A 119 17.93 -0.60 -4.15
C SER A 119 19.20 -1.45 -4.14
N PHE A 120 19.07 -2.76 -4.16
CA PHE A 120 20.17 -3.70 -4.28
C PHE A 120 20.92 -3.50 -5.62
N ASP A 121 20.22 -3.39 -6.74
CA ASP A 121 20.81 -3.08 -8.05
C ASP A 121 21.66 -1.79 -7.98
N ARG A 122 21.12 -0.72 -7.41
CA ARG A 122 21.85 0.54 -7.24
C ARG A 122 23.08 0.39 -6.36
N CYS A 123 22.96 -0.33 -5.25
CA CYS A 123 24.08 -0.58 -4.35
C CYS A 123 25.24 -1.31 -5.05
N ILE A 124 24.95 -2.38 -5.81
CA ILE A 124 25.97 -3.13 -6.56
C ILE A 124 26.58 -2.28 -7.67
N ALA A 125 25.75 -1.51 -8.40
CA ALA A 125 26.25 -0.64 -9.49
C ALA A 125 27.24 0.43 -9.01
N ILE A 126 27.07 0.93 -7.79
CA ILE A 126 27.91 2.00 -7.24
C ILE A 126 29.08 1.46 -6.42
N CYS A 127 28.81 0.47 -5.54
CA CYS A 127 29.83 -0.05 -4.63
C CYS A 127 30.76 -1.08 -5.27
N LYS A 128 30.30 -1.80 -6.32
CA LYS A 128 31.07 -2.86 -6.99
C LYS A 128 30.92 -2.81 -8.52
N PRO A 129 31.30 -1.71 -9.18
CA PRO A 129 31.05 -1.50 -10.61
C PRO A 129 31.71 -2.57 -11.50
N LEU A 130 32.89 -3.07 -11.13
CA LEU A 130 33.60 -4.10 -11.89
C LEU A 130 32.91 -5.48 -11.85
N HIS A 131 32.08 -5.74 -10.87
CA HIS A 131 31.36 -7.00 -10.72
C HIS A 131 29.87 -6.88 -11.08
N TYR A 132 29.42 -5.68 -11.48
CA TYR A 132 28.01 -5.40 -11.71
C TYR A 132 27.38 -6.36 -12.73
N SER A 133 27.99 -6.54 -13.89
CA SER A 133 27.46 -7.39 -14.95
C SER A 133 27.44 -8.90 -14.59
N SER A 134 28.33 -9.33 -13.69
CA SER A 134 28.32 -10.72 -13.22
C SER A 134 27.29 -10.98 -12.14
N VAL A 135 27.05 -10.02 -11.24
CA VAL A 135 26.06 -10.13 -10.16
C VAL A 135 24.65 -9.90 -10.68
N MET A 136 24.44 -8.81 -11.43
CA MET A 136 23.13 -8.46 -12.01
C MET A 136 22.93 -9.08 -13.39
N SER A 137 23.12 -10.39 -13.46
CA SER A 137 22.82 -11.16 -14.68
C SER A 137 21.32 -11.17 -14.97
N GLN A 138 20.94 -11.50 -16.22
CA GLN A 138 19.53 -11.62 -16.61
C GLN A 138 18.79 -12.64 -15.75
N SER A 139 19.42 -13.77 -15.44
CA SER A 139 18.85 -14.80 -14.55
C SER A 139 18.59 -14.26 -13.14
N MET A 140 19.52 -13.43 -12.61
CA MET A 140 19.35 -12.79 -11.31
C MET A 140 18.17 -11.82 -11.32
N CYS A 141 18.03 -10.98 -12.36
CA CYS A 141 16.94 -10.03 -12.50
C CYS A 141 15.57 -10.74 -12.57
N VAL A 142 15.46 -11.79 -13.36
CA VAL A 142 14.24 -12.62 -13.43
C VAL A 142 13.96 -13.25 -12.06
N GLY A 143 15.00 -13.79 -11.40
CA GLY A 143 14.87 -14.35 -10.05
C GLY A 143 14.34 -13.36 -9.03
N LEU A 144 14.81 -12.12 -9.05
CA LEU A 144 14.34 -11.05 -8.18
C LEU A 144 12.86 -10.70 -8.43
N VAL A 145 12.45 -10.64 -9.70
CA VAL A 145 11.04 -10.40 -10.05
C VAL A 145 10.16 -11.56 -9.58
N VAL A 146 10.54 -12.81 -9.87
CA VAL A 146 9.78 -13.99 -9.43
C VAL A 146 9.69 -14.05 -7.90
N ALA A 147 10.78 -13.77 -7.20
CA ALA A 147 10.78 -13.70 -5.74
C ALA A 147 9.83 -12.61 -5.21
N SER A 148 9.80 -11.44 -5.86
CA SER A 148 8.90 -10.34 -5.49
C SER A 148 7.43 -10.74 -5.61
N TRP A 149 7.04 -11.35 -6.71
CA TRP A 149 5.68 -11.86 -6.93
C TRP A 149 5.32 -12.98 -5.94
N THR A 150 6.27 -13.88 -5.66
CA THR A 150 6.05 -14.98 -4.72
C THR A 150 5.82 -14.46 -3.30
N VAL A 151 6.63 -13.51 -2.83
CA VAL A 151 6.48 -12.92 -1.50
C VAL A 151 5.17 -12.15 -1.41
N GLY A 152 4.82 -11.34 -2.42
CA GLY A 152 3.55 -10.62 -2.48
C GLY A 152 2.35 -11.57 -2.42
N PHE A 153 2.38 -12.66 -3.18
CA PHE A 153 1.33 -13.67 -3.19
C PHE A 153 1.19 -14.38 -1.84
N LEU A 154 2.28 -14.85 -1.25
CA LEU A 154 2.26 -15.52 0.04
C LEU A 154 1.76 -14.60 1.15
N HIS A 155 2.18 -13.34 1.15
CA HIS A 155 1.67 -12.36 2.09
C HIS A 155 0.16 -12.17 1.95
N THR A 156 -0.33 -11.99 0.73
CA THR A 156 -1.76 -11.83 0.45
C THR A 156 -2.57 -13.06 0.87
N MET A 157 -2.09 -14.26 0.55
CA MET A 157 -2.74 -15.50 0.96
C MET A 157 -2.83 -15.62 2.47
N THR A 158 -1.77 -15.26 3.20
CA THR A 158 -1.77 -15.26 4.67
C THR A 158 -2.81 -14.28 5.23
N GLN A 159 -2.95 -13.10 4.66
CA GLN A 159 -3.94 -12.10 5.09
C GLN A 159 -5.39 -12.58 4.81
N LEU A 160 -5.65 -13.17 3.64
CA LEU A 160 -6.98 -13.59 3.23
C LEU A 160 -7.41 -14.92 3.82
N ALA A 161 -6.51 -15.85 4.06
CA ALA A 161 -6.84 -17.18 4.58
C ALA A 161 -7.65 -17.11 5.87
N PHE A 162 -7.32 -16.15 6.75
CA PHE A 162 -8.08 -15.95 7.98
C PHE A 162 -9.42 -15.22 7.75
N THR A 163 -9.51 -14.37 6.74
CA THR A 163 -10.68 -13.51 6.49
C THR A 163 -11.82 -14.28 5.84
N LEU A 164 -11.52 -15.21 4.94
CA LEU A 164 -12.52 -15.95 4.16
C LEU A 164 -13.40 -16.86 5.01
N TYR A 165 -12.90 -17.32 6.16
CA TYR A 165 -13.62 -18.21 7.07
C TYR A 165 -14.35 -17.48 8.22
N LEU A 166 -14.27 -16.13 8.24
CA LEU A 166 -14.91 -15.36 9.29
C LEU A 166 -16.44 -15.29 9.08
N PRO A 167 -17.24 -15.49 10.15
CA PRO A 167 -18.67 -15.26 10.10
C PRO A 167 -18.98 -13.77 10.13
N PHE A 168 -19.61 -13.24 9.09
CA PHE A 168 -20.07 -11.86 9.02
C PHE A 168 -21.49 -11.74 9.57
N CYS A 169 -21.75 -10.86 10.55
CA CYS A 169 -23.04 -10.73 11.23
C CYS A 169 -23.45 -9.27 11.47
N GLY A 170 -22.58 -8.33 11.22
CA GLY A 170 -22.83 -6.91 11.52
C GLY A 170 -23.60 -6.20 10.41
N PRO A 171 -23.84 -4.90 10.58
CA PRO A 171 -24.22 -4.07 9.47
C PRO A 171 -23.12 -4.15 8.40
N ASN A 172 -23.52 -4.35 7.15
CA ASN A 172 -22.62 -4.49 6.00
C ASN A 172 -22.04 -3.14 5.54
N VAL A 173 -21.77 -2.23 6.48
CA VAL A 173 -21.31 -0.86 6.20
C VAL A 173 -19.82 -0.74 6.51
N VAL A 174 -19.02 -0.38 5.50
CA VAL A 174 -17.57 -0.16 5.59
C VAL A 174 -17.32 1.35 5.58
N ASP A 175 -16.72 1.89 6.64
CA ASP A 175 -16.33 3.31 6.71
C ASP A 175 -15.07 3.58 5.88
N SER A 176 -15.22 3.43 4.57
CA SER A 176 -14.17 3.70 3.58
C SER A 176 -14.80 3.88 2.20
N PHE A 177 -13.96 4.28 1.23
CA PHE A 177 -14.33 4.36 -0.20
C PHE A 177 -13.80 3.15 -1.00
N PHE A 178 -13.13 2.22 -0.35
CA PHE A 178 -12.69 0.93 -0.90
C PHE A 178 -12.73 -0.13 0.21
N CYS A 179 -12.63 -1.40 -0.17
CA CYS A 179 -12.53 -2.49 0.78
C CYS A 179 -11.16 -2.52 1.44
N ASP A 180 -11.12 -2.11 2.70
CA ASP A 180 -9.91 -2.16 3.53
C ASP A 180 -10.02 -3.32 4.52
N LEU A 181 -9.07 -4.24 4.48
CA LEU A 181 -9.10 -5.48 5.25
C LEU A 181 -9.34 -5.27 6.75
N PRO A 182 -8.64 -4.34 7.44
CA PRO A 182 -8.87 -4.07 8.86
C PRO A 182 -10.29 -3.58 9.19
N LEU A 183 -10.98 -2.94 8.24
CA LEU A 183 -12.35 -2.49 8.44
C LEU A 183 -13.35 -3.61 8.17
N VAL A 184 -13.09 -4.43 7.15
CA VAL A 184 -13.96 -5.56 6.81
C VAL A 184 -13.99 -6.62 7.92
N ILE A 185 -12.85 -6.94 8.54
CA ILE A 185 -12.82 -7.89 9.66
C ILE A 185 -13.57 -7.40 10.91
N GLN A 186 -13.77 -6.08 11.09
CA GLN A 186 -14.57 -5.55 12.20
C GLN A 186 -16.08 -5.82 12.05
N LEU A 187 -16.54 -6.23 10.86
CA LEU A 187 -17.94 -6.57 10.59
C LEU A 187 -18.28 -8.02 10.89
N THR A 188 -17.36 -8.75 11.49
CA THR A 188 -17.54 -10.17 11.85
C THR A 188 -18.14 -10.34 13.24
N CYS A 189 -18.77 -11.50 13.49
CA CYS A 189 -19.44 -11.81 14.74
C CYS A 189 -18.51 -12.14 15.90
N ILE A 190 -17.25 -12.41 15.63
CA ILE A 190 -16.29 -12.84 16.63
C ILE A 190 -15.36 -11.69 17.03
N ASP A 191 -14.75 -11.80 18.21
CA ASP A 191 -13.72 -10.85 18.61
C ASP A 191 -12.47 -11.00 17.73
N THR A 192 -12.33 -10.07 16.81
CA THR A 192 -11.20 -10.03 15.85
C THR A 192 -10.03 -9.19 16.32
N TYR A 193 -10.00 -8.80 17.60
CA TYR A 193 -8.94 -7.94 18.13
C TYR A 193 -7.54 -8.53 17.91
N ILE A 194 -7.35 -9.82 18.26
CA ILE A 194 -6.06 -10.51 18.10
C ILE A 194 -5.74 -10.66 16.61
N LEU A 195 -6.72 -11.00 15.78
CA LEU A 195 -6.55 -11.14 14.34
C LEU A 195 -6.16 -9.79 13.69
N GLY A 196 -6.81 -8.70 14.09
CA GLY A 196 -6.47 -7.35 13.62
C GLY A 196 -5.03 -6.96 13.99
N ILE A 197 -4.60 -7.23 15.24
CA ILE A 197 -3.21 -7.01 15.65
C ILE A 197 -2.25 -7.86 14.82
N PHE A 198 -2.55 -9.13 14.61
CA PHE A 198 -1.71 -10.02 13.81
C PHE A 198 -1.53 -9.49 12.38
N MET A 199 -2.62 -9.10 11.71
CA MET A 199 -2.60 -8.55 10.34
C MET A 199 -1.80 -7.24 10.26
N ILE A 200 -2.04 -6.32 11.18
CA ILE A 200 -1.33 -5.04 11.25
C ILE A 200 0.16 -5.29 11.54
N SER A 201 0.48 -6.16 12.50
CA SER A 201 1.86 -6.45 12.88
C SER A 201 2.64 -7.11 11.76
N THR A 202 2.06 -8.09 11.05
CA THR A 202 2.74 -8.77 9.94
C THR A 202 3.03 -7.81 8.78
N SER A 203 2.07 -6.99 8.39
CA SER A 203 2.26 -5.97 7.34
C SER A 203 3.24 -4.88 7.79
N GLY A 204 3.13 -4.42 9.04
CA GLY A 204 4.05 -3.43 9.62
C GLY A 204 5.47 -3.94 9.75
N MET A 205 5.67 -5.20 10.12
CA MET A 205 7.01 -5.83 10.18
C MET A 205 7.65 -5.92 8.80
N ILE A 206 6.91 -6.33 7.77
CA ILE A 206 7.40 -6.35 6.39
C ILE A 206 7.81 -4.95 5.96
N ALA A 207 6.97 -3.95 6.17
CA ALA A 207 7.28 -2.57 5.83
C ALA A 207 8.51 -2.04 6.59
N LEU A 208 8.63 -2.32 7.88
CA LEU A 208 9.76 -1.89 8.71
C LEU A 208 11.08 -2.55 8.26
N ILE A 209 11.08 -3.86 8.08
CA ILE A 209 12.27 -4.60 7.61
C ILE A 209 12.68 -4.07 6.24
N SER A 210 11.74 -3.87 5.33
CA SER A 210 11.99 -3.33 3.99
C SER A 210 12.59 -1.94 4.05
N PHE A 211 12.02 -1.07 4.88
CA PHE A 211 12.54 0.30 5.07
C PHE A 211 13.97 0.30 5.64
N LEU A 212 14.28 -0.56 6.61
CA LEU A 212 15.63 -0.69 7.18
C LEU A 212 16.64 -1.20 6.16
N LEU A 213 16.26 -2.17 5.31
CA LEU A 213 17.11 -2.67 4.22
C LEU A 213 17.40 -1.57 3.20
N LEU A 214 16.39 -0.81 2.81
CA LEU A 214 16.53 0.33 1.91
C LEU A 214 17.44 1.40 2.51
N LEU A 215 17.21 1.76 3.77
CA LEU A 215 18.02 2.76 4.48
C LEU A 215 19.49 2.33 4.56
N THR A 216 19.75 1.07 4.90
CA THR A 216 21.11 0.50 4.95
C THR A 216 21.79 0.57 3.59
N SER A 217 21.08 0.22 2.51
CA SER A 217 21.58 0.32 1.14
C SER A 217 21.97 1.76 0.79
N TYR A 218 21.13 2.75 1.11
CA TYR A 218 21.44 4.16 0.84
C TYR A 218 22.61 4.68 1.66
N ILE A 219 22.68 4.32 2.93
CA ILE A 219 23.84 4.71 3.78
C ILE A 219 25.13 4.15 3.18
N THR A 220 25.15 2.87 2.77
CA THR A 220 26.29 2.24 2.12
C THR A 220 26.71 2.99 0.87
N VAL A 221 25.75 3.31 0.01
CA VAL A 221 26.01 4.09 -1.23
C VAL A 221 26.58 5.47 -0.91
N LEU A 222 26.01 6.21 0.06
CA LEU A 222 26.48 7.55 0.43
C LEU A 222 27.90 7.52 1.02
N VAL A 223 28.22 6.53 1.84
CA VAL A 223 29.58 6.35 2.39
C VAL A 223 30.57 6.08 1.26
N THR A 224 30.23 5.13 0.36
CA THR A 224 31.09 4.80 -0.78
C THR A 224 31.34 5.99 -1.70
N ILE A 225 30.32 6.79 -1.98
CA ILE A 225 30.43 8.02 -2.81
C ILE A 225 31.33 9.05 -2.13
N LYS A 226 31.24 9.20 -0.80
CA LYS A 226 32.06 10.13 -0.05
C LYS A 226 33.55 9.73 -0.07
N ASP A 227 33.84 8.43 0.04
CA ASP A 227 35.20 7.90 0.05
C ASP A 227 35.86 7.94 -1.33
N HIS A 228 35.06 7.88 -2.43
CA HIS A 228 35.53 7.88 -3.81
C HIS A 228 35.22 9.23 -4.50
N SER A 229 35.83 10.30 -4.05
CA SER A 229 35.68 11.67 -4.60
C SER A 229 36.07 11.80 -6.08
N SER A 230 35.25 11.23 -7.00
CA SER A 230 35.43 11.28 -8.44
C SER A 230 34.29 12.03 -9.16
N SER A 231 34.56 12.52 -10.37
CA SER A 231 33.62 13.29 -11.20
C SER A 231 32.31 12.56 -11.57
N GLY A 232 32.21 11.25 -11.34
CA GLY A 232 30.99 10.44 -11.50
C GLY A 232 30.04 10.47 -10.32
N SER A 233 30.45 10.99 -9.17
CA SER A 233 29.72 11.03 -7.91
C SER A 233 28.38 11.77 -8.04
N SER A 234 28.30 12.86 -8.82
CA SER A 234 27.09 13.68 -8.96
C SER A 234 25.93 12.93 -9.65
N LYS A 235 26.20 12.17 -10.71
CA LYS A 235 25.17 11.40 -11.42
C LYS A 235 24.65 10.22 -10.57
N ALA A 236 25.54 9.52 -9.88
CA ALA A 236 25.18 8.44 -8.97
C ALA A 236 24.30 8.97 -7.83
N LEU A 237 24.67 10.12 -7.25
CA LEU A 237 23.92 10.77 -6.19
C LEU A 237 22.52 11.19 -6.66
N SER A 238 22.39 11.78 -7.86
CA SER A 238 21.11 12.18 -8.44
C SER A 238 20.15 10.98 -8.61
N THR A 239 20.65 9.86 -9.12
CA THR A 239 19.85 8.64 -9.30
C THR A 239 19.41 8.06 -7.96
N CYS A 240 20.30 8.02 -6.97
CA CYS A 240 19.97 7.55 -5.63
C CYS A 240 18.96 8.45 -4.93
N THR A 241 19.08 9.77 -5.11
CA THR A 241 18.15 10.74 -4.55
C THR A 241 16.75 10.57 -5.14
N ALA A 242 16.61 10.39 -6.44
CA ALA A 242 15.33 10.14 -7.08
C ALA A 242 14.66 8.85 -6.52
N HIS A 243 15.41 7.77 -6.42
CA HIS A 243 14.90 6.52 -5.84
C HIS A 243 14.54 6.67 -4.34
N PHE A 244 15.35 7.39 -3.57
CA PHE A 244 15.06 7.69 -2.17
C PHE A 244 13.77 8.50 -2.00
N ILE A 245 13.49 9.47 -2.89
CA ILE A 245 12.24 10.24 -2.89
C ILE A 245 11.06 9.29 -3.11
N VAL A 246 11.10 8.42 -4.12
CA VAL A 246 10.04 7.44 -4.40
C VAL A 246 9.79 6.55 -3.19
N VAL A 247 10.84 5.99 -2.59
CA VAL A 247 10.75 5.15 -1.40
C VAL A 247 10.16 5.92 -0.21
N SER A 248 10.58 7.17 -0.01
CA SER A 248 10.05 7.99 1.09
C SER A 248 8.58 8.34 0.88
N MET A 249 8.17 8.60 -0.35
CA MET A 249 6.76 8.83 -0.70
C MET A 249 5.91 7.57 -0.50
N PHE A 250 6.46 6.38 -0.72
CA PHE A 250 5.78 5.12 -0.49
C PHE A 250 5.69 4.78 1.01
N PHE A 251 6.82 4.77 1.71
CA PHE A 251 6.87 4.32 3.11
C PHE A 251 6.39 5.37 4.11
N GLY A 252 6.55 6.67 3.82
CA GLY A 252 6.12 7.75 4.71
C GLY A 252 4.64 7.66 5.09
N PRO A 253 3.71 7.61 4.13
CA PRO A 253 2.29 7.40 4.39
C PRO A 253 1.98 6.07 5.08
N CYS A 254 2.64 4.98 4.68
CA CYS A 254 2.46 3.67 5.33
C CYS A 254 2.79 3.75 6.83
N ILE A 255 3.97 4.27 7.18
CA ILE A 255 4.39 4.43 8.58
C ILE A 255 3.40 5.32 9.35
N PHE A 256 2.98 6.42 8.73
CA PHE A 256 2.01 7.32 9.38
C PHE A 256 0.67 6.65 9.66
N ILE A 257 0.15 5.82 8.75
CA ILE A 257 -1.09 5.06 8.97
C ILE A 257 -0.93 4.08 10.13
N TYR A 258 0.18 3.33 10.16
CA TYR A 258 0.43 2.37 11.23
C TYR A 258 0.54 3.05 12.59
N VAL A 259 1.30 4.15 12.68
CA VAL A 259 1.42 4.95 13.91
C VAL A 259 0.05 5.49 14.35
N ASN A 260 -0.76 6.01 13.42
CA ASN A 260 -2.10 6.51 13.74
C ASN A 260 -3.06 5.41 14.19
N GLN A 261 -3.02 4.22 13.59
CA GLN A 261 -3.85 3.09 14.02
C GLN A 261 -3.45 2.59 15.40
N GLU A 262 -2.16 2.51 15.70
CA GLU A 262 -1.65 2.16 17.03
C GLU A 262 -2.10 3.20 18.07
N VAL A 263 -1.97 4.49 17.77
CA VAL A 263 -2.42 5.58 18.66
C VAL A 263 -3.93 5.50 18.89
N LYS A 264 -4.75 5.33 17.84
CA LYS A 264 -6.22 5.18 17.96
C LYS A 264 -6.58 3.97 18.82
N THR A 265 -5.92 2.86 18.62
CA THR A 265 -6.15 1.62 19.39
C THR A 265 -5.76 1.80 20.86
N ALA A 266 -4.62 2.44 21.14
CA ALA A 266 -4.17 2.74 22.49
C ALA A 266 -5.10 3.71 23.22
N VAL A 267 -5.57 4.75 22.54
CA VAL A 267 -6.53 5.73 23.07
C VAL A 267 -7.87 5.06 23.37
N LYS A 268 -8.41 4.26 22.42
CA LYS A 268 -9.65 3.50 22.62
C LYS A 268 -9.55 2.56 23.83
N LYS A 269 -8.43 1.84 23.98
CA LYS A 269 -8.18 0.94 25.11
C LYS A 269 -8.09 1.69 26.46
N LYS A 270 -7.45 2.87 26.46
CA LYS A 270 -7.36 3.75 27.64
C LYS A 270 -8.74 4.28 28.03
N LEU A 271 -9.54 4.67 27.06
CA LEU A 271 -10.90 5.17 27.24
C LEU A 271 -11.83 4.10 27.80
N ILE A 272 -11.82 2.88 27.22
CA ILE A 272 -12.61 1.73 27.71
C ILE A 272 -12.23 1.40 29.16
N ARG A 273 -10.93 1.46 29.52
CA ARG A 273 -10.49 1.25 30.90
C ARG A 273 -11.00 2.35 31.85
N GLN A 274 -11.08 3.61 31.38
CA GLN A 274 -11.61 4.71 32.18
C GLN A 274 -13.11 4.63 32.38
N VAL A 275 -13.86 4.26 31.34
CA VAL A 275 -15.31 4.03 31.40
C VAL A 275 -15.62 2.86 32.35
N LYS A 276 -14.88 1.75 32.28
CA LYS A 276 -15.02 0.63 33.23
C LYS A 276 -14.66 1.00 34.67
N LYS A 277 -13.90 2.09 34.90
CA LYS A 277 -13.59 2.63 36.23
C LYS A 277 -14.59 3.68 36.72
N GLY A 278 -15.75 3.84 36.04
CA GLY A 278 -16.84 4.75 36.46
C GLY A 278 -16.50 6.24 36.39
N ARG A 279 -15.50 6.66 35.61
CA ARG A 279 -15.21 8.08 35.41
C ARG A 279 -15.99 8.61 34.19
N ASN A 280 -16.78 9.67 34.41
CA ASN A 280 -17.44 10.38 33.33
C ASN A 280 -16.38 10.99 32.39
N VAL A 281 -16.26 10.41 31.20
CA VAL A 281 -15.39 10.91 30.13
C VAL A 281 -16.27 11.64 29.14
N LEU A 282 -16.01 12.93 28.94
CA LEU A 282 -16.73 13.74 27.95
C LEU A 282 -16.55 13.16 26.54
N LEU A 283 -17.64 12.65 25.98
CA LEU A 283 -17.76 12.06 24.63
C LEU A 283 -17.39 13.00 23.43
N PRO A 284 -17.36 14.33 23.54
CA PRO A 284 -17.17 15.22 22.38
C PRO A 284 -15.80 15.13 21.71
N HIS A 285 -14.75 14.68 22.43
CA HIS A 285 -13.41 14.58 21.83
C HIS A 285 -13.19 13.38 20.91
N ILE A 286 -14.08 12.39 20.92
CA ILE A 286 -13.95 11.19 20.06
C ILE A 286 -14.32 11.52 18.61
N HIS A 287 -15.35 12.35 18.40
CA HIS A 287 -15.78 12.79 17.07
C HIS A 287 -14.77 13.69 16.33
N SER A 288 -13.89 14.38 17.08
CA SER A 288 -12.85 15.22 16.48
C SER A 288 -11.67 14.40 15.92
N LEU A 289 -11.43 13.20 16.47
CA LEU A 289 -10.39 12.28 15.98
C LEU A 289 -10.84 11.47 14.75
N GLU A 290 -12.13 11.33 14.53
CA GLU A 290 -12.71 10.69 13.33
C GLU A 290 -12.64 11.57 12.08
N LYS A 291 -12.58 12.88 12.22
CA LYS A 291 -12.53 13.84 11.10
C LYS A 291 -11.18 13.93 10.37
N ILE A 292 -10.14 13.22 10.80
CA ILE A 292 -8.84 13.18 10.08
C ILE A 292 -8.88 12.13 8.97
N ASN A 293 -9.96 12.09 8.20
CA ASN A 293 -10.08 11.28 6.99
C ASN A 293 -9.27 11.84 5.79
N ILE A 294 -8.76 13.07 5.89
CA ILE A 294 -7.91 13.70 4.87
C ILE A 294 -6.66 12.84 4.59
N PHE A 295 -6.19 12.11 5.59
CA PHE A 295 -5.01 11.26 5.43
C PHE A 295 -5.27 9.92 4.73
N LYS A 296 -6.48 9.37 4.80
CA LYS A 296 -6.90 8.24 3.93
C LYS A 296 -6.84 8.65 2.46
N ILE A 297 -7.15 9.91 2.16
CA ILE A 297 -7.11 10.49 0.82
C ILE A 297 -5.67 10.63 0.34
N LEU A 298 -4.79 11.21 1.16
CA LEU A 298 -3.37 11.38 0.81
C LEU A 298 -2.65 10.05 0.60
N THR A 299 -2.95 9.03 1.40
CA THR A 299 -2.34 7.70 1.23
C THR A 299 -2.87 6.95 0.03
N SER A 300 -4.11 7.19 -0.39
CA SER A 300 -4.60 6.69 -1.67
C SER A 300 -3.97 7.45 -2.83
N CYS A 301 -3.81 8.77 -2.73
CA CYS A 301 -3.12 9.57 -3.76
C CYS A 301 -1.63 9.22 -3.92
N LEU A 302 -0.98 8.70 -2.88
CA LEU A 302 0.43 8.31 -2.91
C LEU A 302 0.65 6.83 -3.28
N LYS A 303 -0.43 6.04 -3.33
CA LYS A 303 -0.43 4.70 -3.95
C LYS A 303 -0.69 4.75 -5.47
N PHE A 304 -0.85 5.94 -6.02
CA PHE A 304 -0.94 6.27 -7.43
C PHE A 304 0.24 7.15 -7.82
#